data_9fc4c1321cfe76496f51b9e5665544a2
#
_entry.id   9fc4c1321cfe76496f51b9e5665544a2
#
_cell.length_a   1.000
_cell.length_b   1.000
_cell.length_c   1.000
_cell.angle_alpha   90.00
_cell.angle_beta   90.00
_cell.angle_gamma   90.00
#
_symmetry.space_group_name_H-M   'P 1'
#
loop_
_entity.id
_entity.type
_entity.pdbx_description
1 polymer ?
#
loop_
_entity_poly.entity_id
_entity_poly.type
_entity_poly.pdbx_seq_one_letter_code
_entity_poly.pdbx_strand_id
1 'polypeptide(L)'
;EDEILLLAFSKPAKEEMKERLEKKSLGKVKVSTIHALGREIISKVSGSVKVTKLSSDNDRLNSFITAQINSIKQDDPLYADLATFFSELLIPFKPETDFESAEEYLSWKSMNSLITLNKDWVKSYGELKIGNFLYTNGIDHLYEENYKTSDNQRLKYFYRPDFYLNGKKTYIEYFGIDANGRTSPWINNKRYLD
;
A
#
# COMPACT_ATOMS: atom_id res chain seq x y z
N GLU A 1 -14.21 43.30 -8.91
CA GLU A 1 -12.93 42.63 -8.51
C GLU A 1 -13.09 41.89 -7.18
N ASP A 2 -13.98 42.33 -6.30
CA ASP A 2 -14.19 41.70 -4.98
C ASP A 2 -14.93 40.36 -5.04
N GLU A 3 -15.49 40.00 -6.20
CA GLU A 3 -16.18 38.73 -6.44
C GLU A 3 -15.25 37.65 -7.02
N ILE A 4 -14.00 37.99 -7.30
CA ILE A 4 -13.04 37.05 -7.91
C ILE A 4 -12.06 36.56 -6.87
N LEU A 5 -12.00 35.24 -6.70
CA LEU A 5 -11.01 34.55 -5.89
C LEU A 5 -10.18 33.62 -6.78
N LEU A 6 -8.88 33.85 -6.84
CA LEU A 6 -7.95 32.96 -7.51
C LEU A 6 -7.30 32.01 -6.50
N LEU A 7 -7.26 30.73 -6.82
CA LEU A 7 -6.68 29.68 -5.98
C LEU A 7 -5.43 29.12 -6.62
N ALA A 8 -4.36 29.08 -5.84
CA ALA A 8 -3.09 28.45 -6.19
C ALA A 8 -2.86 27.20 -5.35
N PHE A 9 -2.23 26.20 -5.93
CA PHE A 9 -1.87 24.98 -5.19
C PHE A 9 -0.73 25.22 -4.19
N SER A 10 0.26 26.02 -4.55
CA SER A 10 1.45 26.27 -3.73
C SER A 10 1.67 27.75 -3.42
N LYS A 11 2.49 28.04 -2.41
CA LYS A 11 2.88 29.42 -2.08
C LYS A 11 3.63 30.10 -3.23
N PRO A 12 4.63 29.48 -3.87
CA PRO A 12 5.29 30.10 -5.04
C PRO A 12 4.32 30.45 -6.16
N ALA A 13 3.41 29.55 -6.53
CA ALA A 13 2.41 29.82 -7.55
C ALA A 13 1.46 30.95 -7.17
N LYS A 14 1.11 31.09 -5.90
CA LYS A 14 0.34 32.22 -5.39
C LYS A 14 1.08 33.55 -5.57
N GLU A 15 2.35 33.63 -5.21
CA GLU A 15 3.13 34.86 -5.34
C GLU A 15 3.33 35.23 -6.81
N GLU A 16 3.59 34.26 -7.71
CA GLU A 16 3.66 34.51 -9.14
C GLU A 16 2.35 35.06 -9.71
N MET A 17 1.21 34.47 -9.31
CA MET A 17 -0.10 35.00 -9.72
C MET A 17 -0.31 36.45 -9.27
N LYS A 18 0.06 36.77 -8.05
CA LYS A 18 -0.03 38.16 -7.53
C LYS A 18 0.80 39.14 -8.36
N GLU A 19 2.06 38.83 -8.60
CA GLU A 19 2.93 39.66 -9.44
C GLU A 19 2.36 39.90 -10.84
N ARG A 20 1.78 38.85 -11.46
CA ARG A 20 1.14 38.97 -12.78
C ARG A 20 -0.10 39.88 -12.74
N LEU A 21 -0.89 39.81 -11.66
CA LEU A 21 -2.06 40.67 -11.48
C LEU A 21 -1.68 42.13 -11.23
N GLU A 22 -0.64 42.37 -10.43
CA GLU A 22 -0.12 43.72 -10.18
C GLU A 22 0.35 44.40 -11.45
N LYS A 23 1.09 43.67 -12.30
CA LYS A 23 1.52 44.17 -13.63
C LYS A 23 0.36 44.55 -14.54
N LYS A 24 -0.83 43.98 -14.31
CA LYS A 24 -2.06 44.25 -15.08
C LYS A 24 -3.00 45.23 -14.39
N SER A 25 -2.55 45.90 -13.33
CA SER A 25 -3.36 46.81 -12.47
C SER A 25 -4.58 46.12 -11.83
N LEU A 26 -4.53 44.78 -11.65
CA LEU A 26 -5.55 43.96 -11.01
C LEU A 26 -5.15 43.50 -9.62
N GLY A 27 -4.31 44.24 -8.92
CA GLY A 27 -3.76 43.88 -7.61
C GLY A 27 -4.78 43.75 -6.46
N LYS A 28 -6.03 44.19 -6.67
CA LYS A 28 -7.12 44.00 -5.71
C LYS A 28 -7.75 42.59 -5.73
N VAL A 29 -7.50 41.78 -6.78
CA VAL A 29 -8.03 40.44 -6.85
C VAL A 29 -7.42 39.55 -5.76
N LYS A 30 -8.27 38.90 -4.99
CA LYS A 30 -7.82 38.02 -3.90
C LYS A 30 -7.17 36.74 -4.48
N VAL A 31 -5.90 36.51 -4.12
CA VAL A 31 -5.19 35.27 -4.45
C VAL A 31 -4.89 34.51 -3.16
N SER A 32 -5.30 33.26 -3.07
CA SER A 32 -5.08 32.43 -1.90
C SER A 32 -4.60 31.03 -2.29
N THR A 33 -3.96 30.30 -1.37
CA THR A 33 -3.80 28.87 -1.52
C THR A 33 -5.05 28.17 -0.98
N ILE A 34 -5.33 26.94 -1.48
CA ILE A 34 -6.47 26.13 -1.02
C ILE A 34 -6.43 25.96 0.51
N HIS A 35 -5.26 25.66 1.08
CA HIS A 35 -5.10 25.52 2.53
C HIS A 35 -5.35 26.84 3.30
N ALA A 36 -4.91 27.98 2.78
CA ALA A 36 -5.13 29.27 3.41
C ALA A 36 -6.62 29.66 3.38
N LEU A 37 -7.30 29.39 2.26
CA LEU A 37 -8.74 29.58 2.15
C LEU A 37 -9.50 28.69 3.12
N GLY A 38 -9.18 27.39 3.17
CA GLY A 38 -9.80 26.46 4.11
C GLY A 38 -9.65 26.92 5.56
N ARG A 39 -8.43 27.36 5.95
CA ARG A 39 -8.19 27.91 7.28
C ARG A 39 -9.03 29.18 7.55
N GLU A 40 -9.17 30.06 6.57
CA GLU A 40 -10.01 31.27 6.69
C GLU A 40 -11.48 30.92 6.92
N ILE A 41 -12.01 29.96 6.14
CA ILE A 41 -13.41 29.48 6.26
C ILE A 41 -13.64 28.88 7.65
N ILE A 42 -12.78 27.95 8.08
CA ILE A 42 -12.89 27.32 9.40
C ILE A 42 -12.82 28.38 10.52
N SER A 43 -11.90 29.35 10.40
CA SER A 43 -11.75 30.41 11.37
C SER A 43 -12.99 31.30 11.48
N LYS A 44 -13.67 31.54 10.36
CA LYS A 44 -14.93 32.32 10.35
C LYS A 44 -16.11 31.55 10.98
N VAL A 45 -16.14 30.22 10.82
CA VAL A 45 -17.24 29.38 11.32
C VAL A 45 -17.01 28.96 12.78
N SER A 46 -15.80 28.57 13.13
CA SER A 46 -15.45 27.96 14.42
C SER A 46 -14.65 28.86 15.34
N GLY A 47 -14.39 30.12 14.95
CA GLY A 47 -13.56 31.04 15.73
C GLY A 47 -12.07 30.82 15.49
N SER A 48 -11.28 30.61 16.55
CA SER A 48 -9.82 30.44 16.40
C SER A 48 -9.43 29.07 15.89
N VAL A 49 -8.60 29.01 14.85
CA VAL A 49 -8.01 27.75 14.34
C VAL A 49 -6.60 27.59 14.92
N LYS A 50 -6.41 26.56 15.72
CA LYS A 50 -5.06 26.17 16.17
C LYS A 50 -4.48 25.17 15.16
N VAL A 51 -3.44 25.58 14.44
CA VAL A 51 -2.68 24.68 13.57
C VAL A 51 -1.74 23.87 14.44
N THR A 52 -1.87 22.53 14.39
CA THR A 52 -0.94 21.64 15.11
C THR A 52 0.47 21.72 14.51
N LYS A 53 1.48 21.54 15.35
CA LYS A 53 2.87 21.42 14.90
C LYS A 53 3.16 20.08 14.17
N LEU A 54 2.21 19.13 14.20
CA LEU A 54 2.35 17.86 13.47
C LEU A 54 2.56 18.06 11.97
N SER A 55 1.97 19.11 11.37
CA SER A 55 2.09 19.38 9.94
C SER A 55 3.46 19.91 9.51
N SER A 56 4.33 20.31 10.44
CA SER A 56 5.66 20.88 10.17
C SER A 56 6.82 20.02 10.69
N ASP A 57 6.52 18.89 11.31
CA ASP A 57 7.49 17.99 11.94
C ASP A 57 7.14 16.55 11.58
N ASN A 58 7.87 15.99 10.60
CA ASN A 58 7.63 14.63 10.09
C ASN A 58 7.78 13.56 11.17
N ASP A 59 8.71 13.71 12.10
CA ASP A 59 8.94 12.70 13.13
C ASP A 59 7.77 12.66 14.12
N ARG A 60 7.24 13.83 14.47
CA ARG A 60 6.03 13.91 15.29
C ARG A 60 4.80 13.39 14.57
N LEU A 61 4.67 13.69 13.27
CA LEU A 61 3.58 13.17 12.46
C LEU A 61 3.63 11.64 12.39
N ASN A 62 4.81 11.08 12.09
CA ASN A 62 5.00 9.64 12.02
C ASN A 62 4.73 8.97 13.37
N SER A 63 5.23 9.54 14.46
CA SER A 63 4.98 9.03 15.82
C SER A 63 3.49 9.05 16.16
N PHE A 64 2.80 10.13 15.80
CA PHE A 64 1.35 10.23 16.01
C PHE A 64 0.59 9.18 15.19
N ILE A 65 0.89 9.06 13.89
CA ILE A 65 0.25 8.05 13.00
C ILE A 65 0.50 6.64 13.56
N THR A 66 1.74 6.32 13.91
CA THR A 66 2.10 5.02 14.48
C THR A 66 1.32 4.73 15.77
N ALA A 67 1.20 5.72 16.66
CA ALA A 67 0.41 5.57 17.87
C ALA A 67 -1.08 5.32 17.59
N GLN A 68 -1.65 6.00 16.58
CA GLN A 68 -3.04 5.77 16.19
C GLN A 68 -3.23 4.36 15.60
N ILE A 69 -2.37 3.93 14.68
CA ILE A 69 -2.42 2.58 14.10
C ILE A 69 -2.31 1.52 15.21
N ASN A 70 -1.36 1.69 16.13
CA ASN A 70 -1.17 0.75 17.25
C ASN A 70 -2.34 0.73 18.26
N SER A 71 -3.19 1.76 18.26
CA SER A 71 -4.37 1.80 19.13
C SER A 71 -5.58 1.07 18.52
N ILE A 72 -5.53 0.72 17.23
CA ILE A 72 -6.60 0.02 16.56
C ILE A 72 -6.52 -1.46 16.92
N LYS A 73 -7.58 -1.99 17.50
CA LYS A 73 -7.69 -3.40 17.86
C LYS A 73 -8.25 -4.22 16.70
N GLN A 74 -8.01 -5.54 16.72
CA GLN A 74 -8.51 -6.44 15.66
C GLN A 74 -10.04 -6.46 15.50
N ASP A 75 -10.78 -6.16 16.56
CA ASP A 75 -12.24 -6.07 16.56
C ASP A 75 -12.78 -4.69 16.14
N ASP A 76 -11.89 -3.71 15.91
CA ASP A 76 -12.27 -2.39 15.41
C ASP A 76 -12.61 -2.47 13.91
N PRO A 77 -13.76 -1.92 13.46
CA PRO A 77 -14.09 -1.84 12.04
C PRO A 77 -12.97 -1.20 11.18
N LEU A 78 -12.24 -0.25 11.74
CA LEU A 78 -11.11 0.42 11.07
C LEU A 78 -9.94 -0.54 10.80
N TYR A 79 -9.82 -1.64 11.56
CA TYR A 79 -8.78 -2.64 11.34
C TYR A 79 -8.94 -3.33 9.98
N ALA A 80 -10.18 -3.69 9.61
CA ALA A 80 -10.47 -4.31 8.33
C ALA A 80 -10.14 -3.36 7.16
N ASP A 81 -10.47 -2.08 7.30
CA ASP A 81 -10.16 -1.05 6.29
C ASP A 81 -8.65 -0.85 6.13
N LEU A 82 -7.91 -0.79 7.24
CA LEU A 82 -6.44 -0.72 7.20
C LEU A 82 -5.82 -1.96 6.60
N ALA A 83 -6.29 -3.14 6.97
CA ALA A 83 -5.82 -4.39 6.41
C ALA A 83 -6.03 -4.44 4.90
N THR A 84 -7.21 -4.04 4.43
CA THR A 84 -7.52 -3.91 3.00
C THR A 84 -6.61 -2.89 2.31
N PHE A 85 -6.39 -1.72 2.92
CA PHE A 85 -5.50 -0.72 2.36
C PHE A 85 -4.08 -1.25 2.17
N PHE A 86 -3.50 -1.88 3.20
CA PHE A 86 -2.13 -2.40 3.12
C PHE A 86 -2.01 -3.63 2.21
N SER A 87 -3.04 -4.48 2.13
CA SER A 87 -2.99 -5.71 1.35
C SER A 87 -3.35 -5.52 -0.12
N GLU A 88 -4.15 -4.52 -0.46
CA GLU A 88 -4.74 -4.41 -1.80
C GLU A 88 -4.47 -3.07 -2.50
N LEU A 89 -4.32 -1.98 -1.73
CA LEU A 89 -4.24 -0.64 -2.30
C LEU A 89 -2.84 -0.04 -2.28
N LEU A 90 -2.02 -0.39 -1.28
CA LEU A 90 -0.69 0.20 -1.12
C LEU A 90 0.27 -0.22 -2.24
N ILE A 91 0.20 -1.48 -2.65
CA ILE A 91 0.97 -2.01 -3.79
C ILE A 91 -0.03 -2.33 -4.90
N PRO A 92 -0.05 -1.57 -6.01
CA PRO A 92 -0.95 -1.83 -7.12
C PRO A 92 -0.78 -3.25 -7.64
N PHE A 93 -1.90 -3.96 -7.78
CA PHE A 93 -1.86 -5.32 -8.31
C PHE A 93 -1.40 -5.31 -9.77
N LYS A 94 -0.32 -6.04 -10.03
CA LYS A 94 0.13 -6.39 -11.36
C LYS A 94 0.46 -7.89 -11.35
N PRO A 95 -0.38 -8.76 -11.94
CA PRO A 95 -0.12 -10.19 -11.97
C PRO A 95 1.18 -10.47 -12.75
N GLU A 96 1.85 -11.57 -12.42
CA GLU A 96 3.11 -11.94 -13.07
C GLU A 96 2.97 -12.13 -14.58
N THR A 97 1.79 -12.53 -15.04
CA THR A 97 1.44 -12.68 -16.45
C THR A 97 1.41 -11.38 -17.24
N ASP A 98 1.36 -10.23 -16.58
CA ASP A 98 1.27 -8.91 -17.21
C ASP A 98 2.64 -8.24 -17.42
N PHE A 99 3.72 -8.89 -17.00
CA PHE A 99 5.09 -8.44 -17.28
C PHE A 99 5.59 -9.05 -18.58
N GLU A 100 6.31 -8.26 -19.36
CA GLU A 100 6.84 -8.71 -20.67
C GLU A 100 8.08 -9.60 -20.51
N SER A 101 8.86 -9.41 -19.43
CA SER A 101 10.10 -10.15 -19.19
C SER A 101 10.36 -10.39 -17.70
N ALA A 102 11.23 -11.36 -17.41
CA ALA A 102 11.71 -11.63 -16.06
C ALA A 102 12.46 -10.42 -15.46
N GLU A 103 13.20 -9.67 -16.27
CA GLU A 103 13.94 -8.48 -15.84
C GLU A 103 12.99 -7.38 -15.39
N GLU A 104 11.90 -7.14 -16.13
CA GLU A 104 10.87 -6.18 -15.75
C GLU A 104 10.22 -6.57 -14.42
N TYR A 105 9.85 -7.84 -14.27
CA TYR A 105 9.28 -8.37 -13.02
C TYR A 105 10.22 -8.21 -11.83
N LEU A 106 11.49 -8.57 -11.98
CA LEU A 106 12.49 -8.45 -10.93
C LEU A 106 12.75 -6.98 -10.55
N SER A 107 12.77 -6.09 -11.53
CA SER A 107 12.89 -4.65 -11.29
C SER A 107 11.70 -4.12 -10.50
N TRP A 108 10.49 -4.46 -10.91
CA TRP A 108 9.27 -4.10 -10.17
C TRP A 108 9.29 -4.65 -8.74
N LYS A 109 9.65 -5.92 -8.58
CA LYS A 109 9.74 -6.56 -7.27
C LYS A 109 10.77 -5.90 -6.36
N SER A 110 11.90 -5.42 -6.89
CA SER A 110 12.91 -4.71 -6.11
C SER A 110 12.43 -3.34 -5.61
N MET A 111 11.52 -2.70 -6.33
CA MET A 111 10.91 -1.41 -5.96
C MET A 111 9.75 -1.58 -4.97
N ASN A 112 9.11 -2.75 -4.97
CA ASN A 112 7.94 -3.03 -4.15
C ASN A 112 8.28 -4.16 -3.19
N SER A 113 8.70 -3.82 -1.97
CA SER A 113 9.01 -4.82 -0.95
C SER A 113 7.79 -5.67 -0.63
N LEU A 114 7.78 -6.94 -1.06
CA LEU A 114 6.68 -7.86 -0.82
C LEU A 114 6.80 -8.44 0.59
N ILE A 115 6.27 -7.70 1.57
CA ILE A 115 6.26 -8.09 2.98
C ILE A 115 4.81 -8.22 3.42
N THR A 116 4.43 -9.38 3.96
CA THR A 116 3.08 -9.61 4.49
C THR A 116 2.84 -8.82 5.77
N LEU A 117 1.57 -8.68 6.17
CA LEU A 117 1.18 -8.11 7.48
C LEU A 117 1.75 -8.92 8.64
N ASN A 118 2.02 -10.23 8.43
CA ASN A 118 2.73 -11.11 9.37
C ASN A 118 4.26 -10.93 9.36
N LYS A 119 4.79 -10.00 8.54
CA LYS A 119 6.21 -9.69 8.34
C LYS A 119 7.02 -10.77 7.60
N ASP A 120 6.37 -11.66 6.87
CA ASP A 120 7.03 -12.63 6.00
C ASP A 120 7.47 -11.94 4.70
N TRP A 121 8.70 -12.20 4.28
CA TRP A 121 9.20 -11.79 2.96
C TRP A 121 8.78 -12.84 1.92
N VAL A 122 7.84 -12.47 1.08
CA VAL A 122 7.28 -13.40 0.09
C VAL A 122 7.86 -13.21 -1.30
N LYS A 123 7.76 -14.24 -2.13
CA LYS A 123 8.39 -14.29 -3.45
C LYS A 123 7.53 -13.70 -4.56
N SER A 124 6.22 -13.68 -4.36
CA SER A 124 5.26 -13.23 -5.37
C SER A 124 4.16 -12.37 -4.76
N TYR A 125 3.48 -11.60 -5.62
CA TYR A 125 2.31 -10.83 -5.20
C TYR A 125 1.14 -11.74 -4.79
N GLY A 126 1.00 -12.90 -5.44
CA GLY A 126 -0.02 -13.89 -5.06
C GLY A 126 0.20 -14.41 -3.64
N GLU A 127 1.44 -14.74 -3.29
CA GLU A 127 1.80 -15.11 -1.92
C GLU A 127 1.54 -13.95 -0.94
N LEU A 128 1.83 -12.69 -1.32
CA LEU A 128 1.51 -11.52 -0.50
C LEU A 128 0.01 -11.46 -0.18
N LYS A 129 -0.84 -11.64 -1.18
CA LYS A 129 -2.30 -11.63 -0.99
C LYS A 129 -2.76 -12.77 -0.08
N ILE A 130 -2.26 -13.98 -0.30
CA ILE A 130 -2.61 -15.15 0.52
C ILE A 130 -2.16 -14.94 1.97
N GLY A 131 -0.91 -14.54 2.21
CA GLY A 131 -0.38 -14.29 3.55
C GLY A 131 -1.16 -13.21 4.29
N ASN A 132 -1.48 -12.10 3.61
CA ASN A 132 -2.31 -11.04 4.19
C ASN A 132 -3.73 -11.50 4.49
N PHE A 133 -4.35 -12.28 3.60
CA PHE A 133 -5.66 -12.88 3.86
C PHE A 133 -5.64 -13.80 5.08
N LEU A 134 -4.65 -14.67 5.20
CA LEU A 134 -4.51 -15.57 6.35
C LEU A 134 -4.38 -14.77 7.65
N TYR A 135 -3.50 -13.77 7.66
CA TYR A 135 -3.27 -12.91 8.81
C TYR A 135 -4.52 -12.15 9.24
N THR A 136 -5.21 -11.48 8.31
CA THR A 136 -6.39 -10.66 8.60
C THR A 136 -7.59 -11.49 9.08
N ASN A 137 -7.65 -12.77 8.70
CA ASN A 137 -8.67 -13.71 9.16
C ASN A 137 -8.26 -14.49 10.42
N GLY A 138 -7.13 -14.14 11.06
CA GLY A 138 -6.67 -14.79 12.27
C GLY A 138 -6.30 -16.28 12.08
N ILE A 139 -5.93 -16.67 10.85
CA ILE A 139 -5.52 -18.03 10.52
C ILE A 139 -4.04 -18.17 10.80
N ASP A 140 -3.70 -18.96 11.84
CA ASP A 140 -2.31 -19.23 12.21
C ASP A 140 -1.60 -20.02 11.11
N HIS A 141 -0.50 -19.46 10.60
CA HIS A 141 0.23 -20.01 9.46
C HIS A 141 1.73 -19.74 9.58
N LEU A 142 2.51 -20.56 8.88
CA LEU A 142 3.95 -20.40 8.69
C LEU A 142 4.25 -20.29 7.20
N TYR A 143 5.12 -19.36 6.83
CA TYR A 143 5.60 -19.19 5.46
C TYR A 143 6.83 -20.11 5.23
N GLU A 144 6.83 -20.84 4.11
CA GLU A 144 7.91 -21.77 3.69
C GLU A 144 8.34 -22.78 4.77
N GLU A 145 7.40 -23.29 5.57
CA GLU A 145 7.69 -24.38 6.50
C GLU A 145 8.01 -25.66 5.76
N ASN A 146 9.01 -26.40 6.24
CA ASN A 146 9.40 -27.66 5.63
C ASN A 146 8.24 -28.66 5.56
N TYR A 147 8.01 -29.26 4.39
CA TYR A 147 7.01 -30.28 4.21
C TYR A 147 7.32 -31.50 5.09
N LYS A 148 6.38 -31.87 5.92
CA LYS A 148 6.47 -33.02 6.84
C LYS A 148 5.74 -34.21 6.22
N THR A 149 6.47 -35.24 5.79
CA THR A 149 5.87 -36.50 5.31
C THR A 149 5.68 -37.46 6.48
N SER A 150 4.56 -38.19 6.48
CA SER A 150 4.28 -39.24 7.47
C SER A 150 5.18 -40.48 7.36
N ASP A 151 5.73 -40.67 6.17
CA ASP A 151 6.50 -41.86 5.84
C ASP A 151 7.99 -41.53 5.85
N ASN A 152 8.72 -41.45 6.80
CA ASN A 152 10.19 -41.34 6.88
C ASN A 152 10.99 -41.42 5.56
N GLN A 153 10.33 -41.31 4.42
CA GLN A 153 10.92 -41.16 3.10
C GLN A 153 11.57 -39.77 3.09
N ARG A 154 12.89 -39.76 3.22
CA ARG A 154 13.68 -38.57 2.95
C ARG A 154 13.37 -38.10 1.54
N LEU A 155 12.52 -37.06 1.41
CA LEU A 155 12.39 -36.37 0.14
C LEU A 155 13.82 -36.02 -0.29
N LYS A 156 14.16 -36.38 -1.50
CA LYS A 156 15.49 -36.19 -2.07
C LYS A 156 15.92 -34.73 -2.09
N TYR A 157 14.92 -33.84 -1.87
CA TYR A 157 15.04 -32.38 -1.77
C TYR A 157 14.10 -31.87 -0.67
N PHE A 158 14.56 -30.89 0.10
CA PHE A 158 13.73 -30.17 1.06
C PHE A 158 12.69 -29.36 0.27
N TYR A 159 11.44 -29.81 0.29
CA TYR A 159 10.34 -29.10 -0.31
C TYR A 159 9.69 -28.20 0.75
N ARG A 160 9.44 -26.95 0.37
CA ARG A 160 8.82 -25.93 1.22
C ARG A 160 7.65 -25.34 0.47
N PRO A 161 6.42 -25.80 0.73
CA PRO A 161 5.22 -25.13 0.25
C PRO A 161 5.13 -23.69 0.76
N ASP A 162 4.43 -22.82 0.05
CA ASP A 162 4.35 -21.41 0.39
C ASP A 162 3.80 -21.17 1.79
N PHE A 163 2.71 -21.84 2.17
CA PHE A 163 2.14 -21.70 3.52
C PHE A 163 1.77 -23.03 4.14
N TYR A 164 1.95 -23.12 5.46
CA TYR A 164 1.47 -24.19 6.30
C TYR A 164 0.47 -23.67 7.33
N LEU A 165 -0.74 -24.23 7.36
CA LEU A 165 -1.81 -23.88 8.30
C LEU A 165 -1.72 -24.77 9.55
N ASN A 166 -1.25 -24.22 10.67
CA ASN A 166 -1.02 -24.95 11.92
C ASN A 166 -2.29 -25.66 12.42
N GLY A 167 -3.42 -24.96 12.46
CA GLY A 167 -4.67 -25.48 12.99
C GLY A 167 -5.28 -26.62 12.20
N LYS A 168 -5.03 -26.68 10.89
CA LYS A 168 -5.60 -27.70 9.97
C LYS A 168 -4.57 -28.68 9.45
N LYS A 169 -3.28 -28.50 9.76
CA LYS A 169 -2.16 -29.31 9.23
C LYS A 169 -2.19 -29.41 7.71
N THR A 170 -2.52 -28.33 7.04
CA THR A 170 -2.72 -28.27 5.58
C THR A 170 -1.67 -27.33 5.00
N TYR A 171 -1.17 -27.66 3.82
CA TYR A 171 -0.27 -26.83 3.03
C TYR A 171 -1.02 -26.11 1.93
N ILE A 172 -0.60 -24.90 1.63
CA ILE A 172 -1.05 -24.10 0.49
C ILE A 172 0.16 -23.85 -0.40
N GLU A 173 -0.03 -24.00 -1.70
CA GLU A 173 0.93 -23.68 -2.74
C GLU A 173 0.27 -22.74 -3.74
N TYR A 174 0.90 -21.62 -4.03
CA TYR A 174 0.44 -20.66 -5.03
C TYR A 174 1.09 -20.98 -6.37
N PHE A 175 0.28 -21.40 -7.31
CA PHE A 175 0.70 -21.57 -8.69
C PHE A 175 0.46 -20.25 -9.44
N GLY A 176 1.51 -19.64 -10.00
CA GLY A 176 1.45 -18.41 -10.79
C GLY A 176 0.77 -18.61 -12.16
N ILE A 177 -0.48 -19.07 -12.14
CA ILE A 177 -1.28 -19.43 -13.31
C ILE A 177 -2.52 -18.54 -13.34
N ASP A 178 -2.82 -17.92 -14.49
CA ASP A 178 -4.04 -17.14 -14.66
C ASP A 178 -5.29 -18.05 -14.88
N ALA A 179 -6.46 -17.41 -14.94
CA ALA A 179 -7.73 -18.11 -15.16
C ALA A 179 -7.81 -18.91 -16.48
N ASN A 180 -6.90 -18.67 -17.43
CA ASN A 180 -6.80 -19.35 -18.71
C ASN A 180 -5.69 -20.43 -18.71
N GLY A 181 -5.07 -20.71 -17.57
CA GLY A 181 -3.98 -21.66 -17.44
C GLY A 181 -2.65 -21.16 -18.01
N ARG A 182 -2.44 -19.84 -18.14
CA ARG A 182 -1.20 -19.26 -18.63
C ARG A 182 -0.28 -18.91 -17.46
N THR A 183 1.00 -19.20 -17.63
CA THR A 183 2.06 -18.77 -16.73
C THR A 183 2.68 -17.45 -17.22
N SER A 184 3.61 -16.90 -16.45
CA SER A 184 4.42 -15.78 -16.89
C SER A 184 5.15 -16.08 -18.20
N PRO A 185 5.35 -15.08 -19.09
CA PRO A 185 5.92 -15.29 -20.43
C PRO A 185 7.31 -15.98 -20.47
N TRP A 186 8.09 -15.81 -19.40
CA TRP A 186 9.42 -16.42 -19.26
C TRP A 186 9.41 -17.84 -18.68
N ILE A 187 8.24 -18.37 -18.29
CA ILE A 187 8.10 -19.72 -17.75
C ILE A 187 7.61 -20.65 -18.87
N ASN A 188 8.29 -21.79 -19.05
CA ASN A 188 7.81 -22.81 -19.98
C ASN A 188 6.56 -23.48 -19.41
N ASN A 189 5.41 -23.11 -19.97
CA ASN A 189 4.08 -23.53 -19.52
C ASN A 189 3.93 -25.06 -19.43
N LYS A 190 4.42 -25.77 -20.45
CA LYS A 190 4.32 -27.23 -20.50
C LYS A 190 5.11 -27.91 -19.38
N ARG A 191 6.31 -27.42 -19.09
CA ARG A 191 7.17 -27.98 -18.04
C ARG A 191 6.71 -27.61 -16.62
N TYR A 192 5.94 -26.55 -16.50
CA TYR A 192 5.45 -26.07 -15.22
C TYR A 192 4.17 -26.80 -14.78
N LEU A 193 3.38 -27.31 -15.74
CA LEU A 193 2.10 -27.98 -15.50
C LEU A 193 2.21 -29.53 -15.49
N ASP A 194 3.32 -30.11 -15.98
CA ASP A 194 3.65 -31.54 -15.91
C ASP A 194 4.32 -31.86 -14.57
#